data_bf00dc69df5f004b842f8f529f3e8121
#
_entry.id   bf00dc69df5f004b842f8f529f3e8121
#
_cell.length_a   1.000
_cell.length_b   1.000
_cell.length_c   1.000
_cell.angle_alpha   90.00
_cell.angle_beta   90.00
_cell.angle_gamma   90.00
#
_symmetry.space_group_name_H-M   'P 1'
#
loop_
_entity.id
_entity.type
_entity.pdbx_description
1 polymer ?
#
loop_
_entity_poly.entity_id
_entity_poly.type
_entity_poly.pdbx_seq_one_letter_code
_entity_poly.pdbx_strand_id
1 'polypeptide(L)'
;YIPVGIAASRVGRRRTILFGVLLLTACFGSGYVYTLFNNTFHPALYALFALVGVAWASINVNSLPMVVEMCKGSDVGKFTGYYYTASMAAQTITPIVAGWLLKHVSYSVLFLYSAVFVALAFFTMLMVRHGDVKVEAKRGLEAFDIDD
;
A
#
# COMPACT_ATOMS: atom_id res chain seq x y z
N TYR A 1 -9.19 -3.16 -8.72
CA TYR A 1 -9.54 -2.87 -7.31
C TYR A 1 -10.59 -3.85 -6.75
N ILE A 2 -11.69 -4.15 -7.46
CA ILE A 2 -12.80 -5.00 -6.97
C ILE A 2 -12.34 -6.40 -6.52
N PRO A 3 -11.54 -7.18 -7.30
CA PRO A 3 -11.10 -8.51 -6.86
C PRO A 3 -10.24 -8.46 -5.59
N VAL A 4 -9.44 -7.41 -5.44
CA VAL A 4 -8.58 -7.22 -4.26
C VAL A 4 -9.42 -6.91 -3.02
N GLY A 5 -10.47 -6.10 -3.15
CA GLY A 5 -11.41 -5.83 -2.06
C GLY A 5 -12.12 -7.10 -1.57
N ILE A 6 -12.57 -7.95 -2.50
CA ILE A 6 -13.20 -9.25 -2.19
C ILE A 6 -12.19 -10.19 -1.50
N ALA A 7 -10.96 -10.24 -1.96
CA ALA A 7 -9.91 -11.03 -1.32
C ALA A 7 -9.63 -10.53 0.11
N ALA A 8 -9.55 -9.22 0.29
CA ALA A 8 -9.30 -8.59 1.58
C ALA A 8 -10.41 -8.86 2.61
N SER A 9 -11.69 -8.90 2.18
CA SER A 9 -12.80 -9.21 3.06
C SER A 9 -12.77 -10.66 3.59
N ARG A 10 -12.11 -11.58 2.86
CA ARG A 10 -11.97 -12.99 3.25
C ARG A 10 -10.72 -13.27 4.08
N VAL A 11 -9.59 -12.69 3.67
CA VAL A 11 -8.25 -12.98 4.23
C VAL A 11 -7.91 -12.03 5.38
N GLY A 12 -8.52 -10.84 5.41
CA GLY A 12 -8.22 -9.75 6.32
C GLY A 12 -7.43 -8.64 5.65
N ARG A 13 -7.72 -7.39 6.02
CA ARG A 13 -7.12 -6.20 5.41
C ARG A 13 -5.63 -6.08 5.70
N ARG A 14 -5.23 -6.32 6.96
CA ARG A 14 -3.82 -6.29 7.37
C ARG A 14 -2.97 -7.26 6.56
N ARG A 15 -3.43 -8.51 6.39
CA ARG A 15 -2.69 -9.53 5.59
C ARG A 15 -2.60 -9.14 4.13
N THR A 16 -3.66 -8.58 3.56
CA THR A 16 -3.68 -8.12 2.17
C THR A 16 -2.72 -6.95 1.95
N ILE A 17 -2.63 -5.99 2.90
CA ILE A 17 -1.65 -4.91 2.84
C ILE A 17 -0.22 -5.46 2.96
N LEU A 18 0.05 -6.36 3.92
CA LEU A 18 1.37 -6.99 4.07
C LEU A 18 1.80 -7.73 2.81
N PHE A 19 0.89 -8.48 2.18
CA PHE A 19 1.14 -9.12 0.88
C PHE A 19 1.48 -8.08 -0.19
N GLY A 20 0.69 -7.00 -0.30
CA GLY A 20 0.93 -5.92 -1.26
C GLY A 20 2.29 -5.26 -1.05
N VAL A 21 2.66 -4.95 0.18
CA VAL A 21 3.96 -4.35 0.53
C VAL A 21 5.11 -5.29 0.21
N LEU A 22 4.99 -6.58 0.54
CA LEU A 22 6.01 -7.59 0.23
C LEU A 22 6.20 -7.74 -1.29
N LEU A 23 5.10 -7.87 -2.02
CA LEU A 23 5.12 -7.98 -3.48
C LEU A 23 5.74 -6.74 -4.12
N LEU A 24 5.39 -5.55 -3.63
CA LEU A 24 5.93 -4.29 -4.14
C LEU A 24 7.44 -4.17 -3.88
N THR A 25 7.89 -4.58 -2.69
CA THR A 25 9.33 -4.64 -2.35
C THR A 25 10.08 -5.58 -3.29
N ALA A 26 9.53 -6.78 -3.54
CA ALA A 26 10.12 -7.75 -4.46
C ALA A 26 10.17 -7.22 -5.89
N CYS A 27 9.12 -6.56 -6.37
CA CYS A 27 9.08 -5.95 -7.70
C CYS A 27 10.13 -4.84 -7.86
N PHE A 28 10.23 -3.92 -6.91
CA PHE A 28 11.23 -2.86 -6.98
C PHE A 28 12.65 -3.39 -6.81
N GLY A 29 12.86 -4.37 -5.92
CA GLY A 29 14.14 -5.04 -5.75
C GLY A 29 14.59 -5.77 -7.03
N SER A 30 13.69 -6.51 -7.67
CA SER A 30 13.99 -7.18 -8.95
C SER A 30 14.21 -6.19 -10.09
N GLY A 31 13.45 -5.08 -10.12
CA GLY A 31 13.67 -3.98 -11.05
C GLY A 31 15.05 -3.35 -10.87
N TYR A 32 15.49 -3.13 -9.64
CA TYR A 32 16.85 -2.65 -9.36
C TYR A 32 17.92 -3.62 -9.88
N VAL A 33 17.81 -4.90 -9.51
CA VAL A 33 18.76 -5.93 -9.98
C VAL A 33 18.78 -6.00 -11.52
N TYR A 34 17.62 -5.90 -12.16
CA TYR A 34 17.54 -5.87 -13.61
C TYR A 34 18.36 -4.70 -14.20
N THR A 35 18.25 -3.50 -13.61
CA THR A 35 19.00 -2.31 -14.12
C THR A 35 20.50 -2.40 -13.92
N LEU A 36 21.00 -3.27 -13.03
CA LEU A 36 22.45 -3.49 -12.86
C LEU A 36 23.07 -4.32 -14.00
N PHE A 37 22.28 -5.22 -14.60
CA PHE A 37 22.77 -6.15 -15.62
C PHE A 37 22.31 -5.84 -17.03
N ASN A 38 21.25 -5.03 -17.18
CA ASN A 38 20.63 -4.76 -18.47
C ASN A 38 20.31 -3.28 -18.65
N ASN A 39 20.81 -2.70 -19.76
CA ASN A 39 20.53 -1.32 -20.15
C ASN A 39 19.43 -1.22 -21.23
N THR A 40 18.82 -2.34 -21.63
CA THR A 40 17.82 -2.40 -22.70
C THR A 40 16.47 -2.79 -22.12
N PHE A 41 15.40 -2.27 -22.71
CA PHE A 41 14.04 -2.65 -22.34
C PHE A 41 13.75 -4.10 -22.76
N HIS A 42 13.20 -4.89 -21.83
CA HIS A 42 12.77 -6.26 -22.10
C HIS A 42 11.27 -6.39 -21.81
N PRO A 43 10.50 -7.13 -22.65
CA PRO A 43 9.06 -7.30 -22.48
C PRO A 43 8.62 -7.84 -21.11
N ALA A 44 9.49 -8.57 -20.40
CA ALA A 44 9.23 -9.05 -19.04
C ALA A 44 8.95 -7.91 -18.03
N LEU A 45 9.40 -6.69 -18.31
CA LEU A 45 9.11 -5.51 -17.49
C LEU A 45 7.61 -5.17 -17.48
N TYR A 46 6.85 -5.50 -18.53
CA TYR A 46 5.40 -5.33 -18.51
C TYR A 46 4.73 -6.21 -17.44
N ALA A 47 5.19 -7.46 -17.32
CA ALA A 47 4.70 -8.35 -16.27
C ALA A 47 5.06 -7.83 -14.87
N LEU A 48 6.27 -7.31 -14.71
CA LEU A 48 6.71 -6.68 -13.46
C LEU A 48 5.82 -5.49 -13.09
N PHE A 49 5.53 -4.60 -14.03
CA PHE A 49 4.66 -3.44 -13.79
C PHE A 49 3.20 -3.85 -13.53
N ALA A 50 2.71 -4.92 -14.14
CA ALA A 50 1.41 -5.48 -13.82
C ALA A 50 1.34 -5.97 -12.37
N LEU A 51 2.39 -6.64 -11.88
CA LEU A 51 2.51 -7.05 -10.48
C LEU A 51 2.59 -5.85 -9.52
N VAL A 52 3.32 -4.80 -9.88
CA VAL A 52 3.33 -3.53 -9.15
C VAL A 52 1.92 -2.96 -9.03
N GLY A 53 1.12 -3.00 -10.10
CA GLY A 53 -0.27 -2.57 -10.08
C GLY A 53 -1.15 -3.37 -9.11
N VAL A 54 -0.99 -4.70 -9.07
CA VAL A 54 -1.69 -5.57 -8.12
C VAL A 54 -1.26 -5.28 -6.67
N ALA A 55 0.05 -5.13 -6.44
CA ALA A 55 0.61 -4.80 -5.13
C ALA A 55 0.08 -3.44 -4.63
N TRP A 56 0.09 -2.43 -5.50
CA TRP A 56 -0.42 -1.09 -5.21
C TRP A 56 -1.92 -1.10 -4.90
N ALA A 57 -2.71 -1.84 -5.68
CA ALA A 57 -4.14 -2.02 -5.41
C ALA A 57 -4.39 -2.66 -4.04
N SER A 58 -3.59 -3.68 -3.67
CA SER A 58 -3.69 -4.38 -2.39
C SER A 58 -3.46 -3.45 -1.20
N ILE A 59 -2.61 -2.45 -1.34
CA ILE A 59 -2.35 -1.45 -0.29
C ILE A 59 -3.48 -0.40 -0.28
N ASN A 60 -3.76 0.23 -1.41
CA ASN A 60 -4.64 1.40 -1.46
C ASN A 60 -6.11 1.09 -1.11
N VAL A 61 -6.64 -0.05 -1.58
CA VAL A 61 -8.03 -0.45 -1.29
C VAL A 61 -8.25 -0.68 0.21
N ASN A 62 -7.21 -1.08 0.94
CA ASN A 62 -7.34 -1.53 2.31
C ASN A 62 -6.84 -0.52 3.36
N SER A 63 -5.99 0.44 2.97
CA SER A 63 -5.32 1.35 3.92
C SER A 63 -6.31 2.27 4.65
N LEU A 64 -7.13 3.03 3.93
CA LEU A 64 -8.09 3.94 4.53
C LEU A 64 -9.18 3.20 5.33
N PRO A 65 -9.84 2.15 4.78
CA PRO A 65 -10.79 1.38 5.55
C PRO A 65 -10.21 0.80 6.84
N MET A 66 -8.96 0.33 6.83
CA MET A 66 -8.28 -0.16 8.01
C MET A 66 -8.13 0.92 9.09
N VAL A 67 -7.80 2.16 8.70
CA VAL A 67 -7.71 3.31 9.61
C VAL A 67 -9.07 3.63 10.21
N VAL A 68 -10.13 3.65 9.40
CA VAL A 68 -11.49 3.93 9.85
C VAL A 68 -12.01 2.86 10.83
N GLU A 69 -11.71 1.59 10.59
CA GLU A 69 -12.10 0.48 11.48
C GLU A 69 -11.39 0.51 12.85
N MET A 70 -10.26 1.20 12.96
CA MET A 70 -9.58 1.39 14.26
C MET A 70 -10.17 2.52 15.10
N CYS A 71 -11.08 3.32 14.54
CA CYS A 71 -11.62 4.52 15.19
C CYS A 71 -13.01 4.27 15.78
N LYS A 72 -13.35 4.98 16.85
CA LYS A 72 -14.74 5.13 17.28
C LYS A 72 -15.47 6.07 16.32
N GLY A 73 -16.78 5.91 16.14
CA GLY A 73 -17.57 6.67 15.18
C GLY A 73 -17.37 8.20 15.24
N SER A 74 -17.24 8.78 16.44
CA SER A 74 -16.98 10.20 16.66
C SER A 74 -15.61 10.69 16.15
N ASP A 75 -14.62 9.81 16.03
CA ASP A 75 -13.24 10.17 15.71
C ASP A 75 -12.85 9.88 14.24
N VAL A 76 -13.75 9.27 13.46
CA VAL A 76 -13.48 8.89 12.05
C VAL A 76 -12.96 10.06 11.24
N GLY A 77 -13.57 11.24 11.35
CA GLY A 77 -13.14 12.44 10.62
C GLY A 77 -11.71 12.87 10.98
N LYS A 78 -11.36 12.81 12.26
CA LYS A 78 -10.03 13.17 12.76
C LYS A 78 -8.95 12.20 12.23
N PHE A 79 -9.17 10.92 12.32
CA PHE A 79 -8.19 9.92 11.86
C PHE A 79 -8.08 9.87 10.33
N THR A 80 -9.19 10.08 9.62
CA THR A 80 -9.18 10.27 8.15
C THR A 80 -8.34 11.50 7.78
N GLY A 81 -8.48 12.60 8.53
CA GLY A 81 -7.66 13.78 8.35
C GLY A 81 -6.17 13.51 8.54
N TYR A 82 -5.79 12.79 9.61
CA TYR A 82 -4.40 12.40 9.84
C TYR A 82 -3.85 11.50 8.73
N TYR A 83 -4.63 10.52 8.27
CA TYR A 83 -4.25 9.65 7.16
C TYR A 83 -3.95 10.45 5.89
N TYR A 84 -4.85 11.35 5.49
CA TYR A 84 -4.64 12.16 4.29
C TYR A 84 -3.53 13.17 4.47
N THR A 85 -3.36 13.78 5.63
CA THR A 85 -2.25 14.70 5.90
C THR A 85 -0.90 13.99 5.75
N ALA A 86 -0.74 12.81 6.34
CA ALA A 86 0.48 12.02 6.21
C ALA A 86 0.71 11.58 4.75
N SER A 87 -0.34 11.14 4.07
CA SER A 87 -0.27 10.72 2.67
C SER A 87 0.14 11.88 1.74
N MET A 88 -0.48 13.05 1.89
CA MET A 88 -0.18 14.24 1.10
C MET A 88 1.22 14.77 1.38
N ALA A 89 1.67 14.76 2.64
CA ALA A 89 3.03 15.12 2.99
C ALA A 89 4.05 14.21 2.28
N ALA A 90 3.83 12.89 2.30
CA ALA A 90 4.68 11.94 1.59
C ALA A 90 4.66 12.19 0.08
N GLN A 91 3.49 12.42 -0.53
CA GLN A 91 3.34 12.71 -1.95
C GLN A 91 4.02 14.02 -2.38
N THR A 92 4.17 14.98 -1.47
CA THR A 92 4.89 16.24 -1.72
C THR A 92 6.39 16.08 -1.58
N ILE A 93 6.86 15.40 -0.52
CA ILE A 93 8.28 15.26 -0.21
C ILE A 93 8.97 14.26 -1.15
N THR A 94 8.30 13.13 -1.45
CA THR A 94 8.89 12.05 -2.24
C THR A 94 9.38 12.50 -3.64
N PRO A 95 8.62 13.26 -4.45
CA PRO A 95 9.09 13.73 -5.75
C PRO A 95 10.32 14.65 -5.64
N ILE A 96 10.40 15.47 -4.59
CA ILE A 96 11.55 16.36 -4.34
C ILE A 96 12.81 15.53 -4.11
N VAL A 97 12.73 14.54 -3.21
CA VAL A 97 13.85 13.63 -2.92
C VAL A 97 14.21 12.79 -4.15
N ALA A 98 13.21 12.24 -4.83
CA ALA A 98 13.42 11.46 -6.05
C ALA A 98 14.08 12.28 -7.17
N GLY A 99 13.64 13.52 -7.37
CA GLY A 99 14.25 14.44 -8.35
C GLY A 99 15.70 14.78 -8.01
N TRP A 100 16.00 14.98 -6.73
CA TRP A 100 17.38 15.18 -6.26
C TRP A 100 18.26 13.95 -6.51
N LEU A 101 17.76 12.75 -6.21
CA LEU A 101 18.47 11.49 -6.47
C LEU A 101 18.72 11.28 -7.96
N LEU A 102 17.74 11.54 -8.82
CA LEU A 102 17.89 11.47 -10.28
C LEU A 102 18.97 12.40 -10.80
N LYS A 103 19.04 13.61 -10.26
CA LYS A 103 19.99 14.62 -10.70
C LYS A 103 21.44 14.31 -10.29
N HIS A 104 21.65 13.72 -9.08
CA HIS A 104 22.98 13.62 -8.48
C HIS A 104 23.53 12.19 -8.44
N VAL A 105 22.68 11.17 -8.63
CA VAL A 105 23.11 9.76 -8.54
C VAL A 105 22.86 9.02 -9.85
N SER A 106 21.67 8.45 -10.04
CA SER A 106 21.31 7.74 -11.28
C SER A 106 19.82 7.39 -11.31
N TYR A 107 19.32 6.99 -12.49
CA TYR A 107 17.95 6.49 -12.64
C TYR A 107 17.71 5.18 -11.91
N SER A 108 18.71 4.29 -11.87
CA SER A 108 18.59 2.98 -11.19
C SER A 108 18.38 3.10 -9.70
N VAL A 109 18.87 4.19 -9.08
CA VAL A 109 18.74 4.44 -7.64
C VAL A 109 17.28 4.61 -7.20
N LEU A 110 16.36 4.98 -8.10
CA LEU A 110 14.94 5.09 -7.78
C LEU A 110 14.32 3.74 -7.39
N PHE A 111 14.72 2.66 -8.06
CA PHE A 111 14.23 1.32 -7.71
C PHE A 111 14.74 0.91 -6.33
N LEU A 112 16.02 1.19 -6.02
CA LEU A 112 16.60 0.90 -4.72
C LEU A 112 15.93 1.73 -3.62
N TYR A 113 15.79 3.04 -3.85
CA TYR A 113 15.09 3.95 -2.95
C TYR A 113 13.67 3.44 -2.64
N SER A 114 12.90 3.11 -3.68
CA SER A 114 11.54 2.60 -3.53
C SER A 114 11.51 1.26 -2.78
N ALA A 115 12.42 0.32 -3.11
CA ALA A 115 12.51 -0.97 -2.43
C ALA A 115 12.80 -0.82 -0.93
N VAL A 116 13.71 0.06 -0.56
CA VAL A 116 14.08 0.32 0.85
C VAL A 116 12.91 0.92 1.62
N PHE A 117 12.25 1.96 1.08
CA PHE A 117 11.14 2.60 1.79
C PHE A 117 9.91 1.67 1.91
N VAL A 118 9.63 0.89 0.89
CA VAL A 118 8.54 -0.10 0.94
C VAL A 118 8.88 -1.25 1.90
N ALA A 119 10.14 -1.68 1.96
CA ALA A 119 10.58 -2.66 2.95
C ALA A 119 10.46 -2.12 4.40
N LEU A 120 10.78 -0.84 4.64
CA LEU A 120 10.54 -0.19 5.93
C LEU A 120 9.05 -0.15 6.27
N ALA A 121 8.20 0.11 5.28
CA ALA A 121 6.73 0.06 5.46
C ALA A 121 6.24 -1.34 5.86
N PHE A 122 6.90 -2.40 5.41
CA PHE A 122 6.59 -3.77 5.85
C PHE A 122 6.80 -3.94 7.36
N PHE A 123 7.94 -3.47 7.88
CA PHE A 123 8.22 -3.55 9.31
C PHE A 123 7.26 -2.71 10.15
N THR A 124 6.94 -1.49 9.71
CA THR A 124 5.95 -0.65 10.41
C THR A 124 4.56 -1.30 10.39
N MET A 125 4.16 -1.92 9.28
CA MET A 125 2.89 -2.63 9.17
C MET A 125 2.83 -3.90 10.04
N LEU A 126 3.95 -4.58 10.29
CA LEU A 126 4.03 -5.70 11.23
C LEU A 126 3.73 -5.26 12.68
N MET A 127 4.07 -4.02 13.04
CA MET A 127 3.79 -3.47 14.37
C MET A 127 2.32 -3.12 14.58
N VAL A 128 1.55 -2.93 13.52
CA VAL A 128 0.11 -2.64 13.59
C VAL A 128 -0.64 -3.92 13.99
N ARG A 129 -1.34 -3.89 15.13
CA ARG A 129 -2.04 -5.05 15.70
C ARG A 129 -3.56 -4.98 15.55
N HIS A 130 -4.12 -3.82 15.20
CA HIS A 130 -5.55 -3.53 15.12
C HIS A 130 -5.97 -3.19 13.69
N GLY A 131 -7.29 -3.16 13.42
CA GLY A 131 -7.83 -2.79 12.11
C GLY A 131 -8.14 -3.96 11.18
N ASP A 132 -8.31 -5.16 11.73
CA ASP A 132 -8.68 -6.38 10.99
C ASP A 132 -10.02 -6.92 11.52
N VAL A 133 -11.01 -6.04 11.63
CA VAL A 133 -12.36 -6.42 12.04
C VAL A 133 -13.01 -7.19 10.90
N LYS A 134 -13.36 -8.45 11.14
CA LYS A 134 -14.20 -9.20 10.20
C LYS A 134 -15.56 -8.51 10.17
N VAL A 135 -15.92 -7.96 9.02
CA VAL A 135 -17.27 -7.45 8.78
C VAL A 135 -18.22 -8.65 8.83
N GLU A 136 -18.90 -8.85 9.96
CA GLU A 136 -20.05 -9.75 9.99
C GLU A 136 -21.13 -9.12 9.10
N ALA A 137 -21.45 -9.79 8.00
CA ALA A 137 -22.52 -9.36 7.12
C ALA A 137 -23.84 -9.48 7.90
N LYS A 138 -24.32 -8.38 8.47
CA LYS A 138 -25.69 -8.32 9.04
C LYS A 138 -26.66 -8.74 7.94
N ARG A 139 -27.47 -9.74 8.19
CA ARG A 139 -28.45 -10.26 7.20
C ARG A 139 -29.83 -9.70 7.48
N GLY A 140 -30.52 -9.28 6.43
CA GLY A 140 -31.91 -8.86 6.51
C GLY A 140 -32.12 -7.51 7.19
N LEU A 141 -33.15 -7.40 8.04
CA LEU A 141 -33.56 -6.16 8.73
C LEU A 141 -32.52 -5.65 9.75
N GLU A 142 -31.65 -6.52 10.28
CA GLU A 142 -30.54 -6.12 11.17
C GLU A 142 -29.52 -5.19 10.49
N ALA A 143 -29.50 -5.14 9.16
CA ALA A 143 -28.63 -4.23 8.41
C ALA A 143 -29.06 -2.76 8.53
N PHE A 144 -30.30 -2.50 8.98
CA PHE A 144 -30.88 -1.17 9.15
C PHE A 144 -30.89 -0.70 10.62
N ASP A 145 -30.55 -1.57 11.57
CA ASP A 145 -30.34 -1.14 12.96
C ASP A 145 -29.02 -0.36 13.04
N ILE A 146 -29.17 0.95 13.09
CA ILE A 146 -28.09 1.89 13.37
C ILE A 146 -28.02 1.93 14.91
N ASP A 147 -27.03 1.27 15.48
CA ASP A 147 -26.72 1.38 16.90
C ASP A 147 -26.36 2.85 17.18
N ASP A 148 -27.21 3.58 17.89
CA ASP A 148 -27.03 4.93 18.42
C ASP A 148 -25.85 5.01 19.41
#